data_464d721c72c4a929c898c6fc06e7f198
#
_entry.id   464d721c72c4a929c898c6fc06e7f198
#
_cell.length_a   1.000
_cell.length_b   1.000
_cell.length_c   1.000
_cell.angle_alpha   90.00
_cell.angle_beta   90.00
_cell.angle_gamma   90.00
#
_symmetry.space_group_name_H-M   'P 1'
#
loop_
_entity.id
_entity.type
_entity.pdbx_description
1 polymer ?
#
loop_
_entity_poly.entity_id
_entity_poly.type
_entity_poly.pdbx_seq_one_letter_code
_entity_poly.pdbx_strand_id
1 'polypeptide(L)'
;MKFRDLTSEEIEVRVQSVVKNDKGVILLLYKDARVDQNILDETVTPKYWQKDYYEANGILFCKVGINVGALTGTYDTWVWKSDCGSESNIEAQKGEASDAFKRACFNWGIGRELYTAPFVYVPADKCNISNGKCFDKFVVERIKTVNKHIVGLSIVNMSLKTDNPKDKRCFVWKKEVSDNG
;
A
#
# COMPACT_ATOMS: atom_id res chain seq x y z
N MET A 1 -7.27 -3.66 20.11
CA MET A 1 -7.54 -3.93 18.68
C MET A 1 -6.24 -3.76 17.89
N LYS A 2 -5.86 -4.75 17.08
CA LYS A 2 -4.64 -4.73 16.26
C LYS A 2 -5.00 -5.24 14.86
N PHE A 3 -4.74 -4.43 13.85
CA PHE A 3 -4.89 -4.82 12.45
C PHE A 3 -3.65 -5.59 11.99
N ARG A 4 -3.85 -6.66 11.20
CA ARG A 4 -2.75 -7.43 10.62
C ARG A 4 -1.91 -6.59 9.64
N ASP A 5 -0.76 -7.11 9.29
CA ASP A 5 0.05 -6.56 8.21
C ASP A 5 -0.50 -7.01 6.84
N LEU A 6 -0.12 -6.29 5.79
CA LEU A 6 -0.43 -6.66 4.41
C LEU A 6 0.34 -7.92 4.00
N THR A 7 -0.30 -8.74 3.18
CA THR A 7 0.37 -9.86 2.48
C THR A 7 1.01 -9.37 1.18
N SER A 8 1.89 -10.19 0.59
CA SER A 8 2.50 -9.88 -0.72
C SER A 8 1.46 -9.68 -1.83
N GLU A 9 0.36 -10.43 -1.78
CA GLU A 9 -0.72 -10.40 -2.79
C GLU A 9 -1.60 -9.15 -2.68
N GLU A 10 -1.61 -8.48 -1.53
CA GLU A 10 -2.36 -7.24 -1.27
C GLU A 10 -1.57 -5.98 -1.63
N ILE A 11 -0.30 -6.14 -1.97
CA ILE A 11 0.58 -5.03 -2.33
C ILE A 11 0.76 -5.01 -3.84
N GLU A 12 0.31 -3.94 -4.46
CA GLU A 12 0.49 -3.67 -5.86
C GLU A 12 1.76 -2.85 -6.09
N VAL A 13 2.37 -3.01 -7.26
CA VAL A 13 3.60 -2.32 -7.65
C VAL A 13 3.37 -1.60 -8.97
N ARG A 14 3.70 -0.30 -9.01
CA ARG A 14 3.64 0.48 -10.25
C ARG A 14 4.97 1.17 -10.54
N VAL A 15 5.25 1.39 -11.80
CA VAL A 15 6.33 2.28 -12.22
C VAL A 15 5.95 3.71 -11.84
N GLN A 16 6.74 4.33 -10.98
CA GLN A 16 6.59 5.73 -10.60
C GLN A 16 7.25 6.63 -11.64
N SER A 17 8.46 6.27 -12.05
CA SER A 17 9.20 7.03 -13.05
C SER A 17 10.27 6.16 -13.73
N VAL A 18 10.64 6.55 -14.96
CA VAL A 18 11.83 6.04 -15.64
C VAL A 18 12.99 6.98 -15.34
N VAL A 19 14.13 6.41 -14.97
CA VAL A 19 15.35 7.17 -14.65
C VAL A 19 15.97 7.72 -15.93
N LYS A 20 16.51 8.93 -15.86
CA LYS A 20 17.13 9.63 -17.00
C LYS A 20 18.08 8.71 -17.79
N ASN A 21 18.00 8.80 -19.12
CA ASN A 21 18.74 7.96 -20.07
C ASN A 21 18.41 6.46 -19.96
N ASP A 22 17.18 6.13 -19.62
CA ASP A 22 16.65 4.75 -19.54
C ASP A 22 17.50 3.82 -18.65
N LYS A 23 18.15 4.36 -17.61
CA LYS A 23 19.03 3.60 -16.71
C LYS A 23 18.30 2.59 -15.82
N GLY A 24 16.98 2.72 -15.72
CA GLY A 24 16.15 1.87 -14.90
C GLY A 24 14.82 2.54 -14.54
N VAL A 25 14.10 1.95 -13.62
CA VAL A 25 12.82 2.46 -13.15
C VAL A 25 12.77 2.57 -11.63
N ILE A 26 12.02 3.54 -11.15
CA ILE A 26 11.65 3.65 -9.74
C ILE A 26 10.25 3.09 -9.59
N LEU A 27 10.08 2.18 -8.63
CA LEU A 27 8.80 1.55 -8.34
C LEU A 27 8.18 2.11 -7.06
N LEU A 28 6.86 2.17 -7.04
CA LEU A 28 6.06 2.54 -5.88
C LEU A 28 5.16 1.37 -5.49
N LEU A 29 5.15 1.03 -4.20
CA LEU A 29 4.23 0.06 -3.62
C LEU A 29 2.97 0.78 -3.17
N TYR A 30 1.82 0.17 -3.43
CA TYR A 30 0.53 0.70 -2.99
C TYR A 30 -0.46 -0.46 -2.74
N LYS A 31 -1.65 -0.16 -2.28
CA LYS A 31 -2.74 -1.12 -2.09
C LYS A 31 -4.05 -0.59 -2.63
N ASP A 32 -4.93 -1.50 -3.04
CA ASP A 32 -6.32 -1.17 -3.36
C ASP A 32 -7.12 -0.88 -2.08
N ALA A 33 -8.11 0.00 -2.19
CA ALA A 33 -8.99 0.35 -1.07
C ALA A 33 -9.83 -0.83 -0.55
N ARG A 34 -10.06 -1.85 -1.38
CA ARG A 34 -10.74 -3.10 -0.98
C ARG A 34 -9.94 -3.90 0.04
N VAL A 35 -8.62 -3.80 0.01
CA VAL A 35 -7.76 -4.42 1.01
C VAL A 35 -8.04 -3.83 2.40
N ASP A 36 -8.22 -2.50 2.49
CA ASP A 36 -8.60 -1.85 3.76
C ASP A 36 -9.96 -2.33 4.26
N GLN A 37 -10.94 -2.46 3.36
CA GLN A 37 -12.27 -2.98 3.70
C GLN A 37 -12.18 -4.40 4.24
N ASN A 38 -11.47 -5.29 3.55
CA ASN A 38 -11.29 -6.67 3.98
C ASN A 38 -10.65 -6.75 5.37
N ILE A 39 -9.61 -5.96 5.64
CA ILE A 39 -8.93 -5.94 6.94
C ILE A 39 -9.85 -5.39 8.05
N LEU A 40 -10.69 -4.39 7.74
CA LEU A 40 -11.71 -3.91 8.66
C LEU A 40 -12.75 -4.99 8.96
N ASP A 41 -13.27 -5.66 7.91
CA ASP A 41 -14.25 -6.74 8.04
C ASP A 41 -13.70 -7.92 8.85
N GLU A 42 -12.46 -8.32 8.61
CA GLU A 42 -11.78 -9.38 9.34
C GLU A 42 -11.58 -9.04 10.83
N THR A 43 -11.26 -7.77 11.12
CA THR A 43 -10.84 -7.38 12.48
C THR A 43 -12.02 -6.99 13.36
N VAL A 44 -13.00 -6.27 12.81
CA VAL A 44 -14.11 -5.69 13.60
C VAL A 44 -15.49 -6.08 13.08
N THR A 45 -15.59 -6.87 12.05
CA THR A 45 -16.79 -7.26 11.30
C THR A 45 -17.49 -6.09 10.59
N PRO A 46 -18.21 -6.32 9.48
CA PRO A 46 -18.83 -5.24 8.69
C PRO A 46 -19.83 -4.37 9.45
N LYS A 47 -20.46 -4.90 10.51
CA LYS A 47 -21.47 -4.15 11.28
C LYS A 47 -20.89 -3.16 12.29
N TYR A 48 -19.60 -3.27 12.61
CA TYR A 48 -18.98 -2.44 13.64
C TYR A 48 -18.00 -1.40 13.09
N TRP A 49 -17.95 -1.22 11.79
CA TRP A 49 -17.27 -0.10 11.17
C TRP A 49 -18.14 0.57 10.12
N GLN A 50 -17.89 1.83 9.85
CA GLN A 50 -18.54 2.60 8.80
C GLN A 50 -17.61 3.69 8.29
N LYS A 51 -17.89 4.19 7.10
CA LYS A 51 -17.20 5.33 6.52
C LYS A 51 -18.19 6.38 6.07
N ASP A 52 -17.76 7.61 6.09
CA ASP A 52 -18.51 8.74 5.58
C ASP A 52 -17.54 9.75 4.94
N TYR A 53 -18.04 10.54 4.01
CA TYR A 53 -17.28 11.55 3.30
C TYR A 53 -17.87 12.93 3.58
N TYR A 54 -16.98 13.92 3.70
CA TYR A 54 -17.37 15.31 3.84
C TYR A 54 -16.35 16.21 3.16
N GLU A 55 -16.78 17.40 2.77
CA GLU A 55 -15.92 18.40 2.17
C GLU A 55 -15.64 19.52 3.18
N ALA A 56 -14.37 19.94 3.24
CA ALA A 56 -13.95 21.09 4.02
C ALA A 56 -12.95 21.92 3.20
N ASN A 57 -13.27 23.19 2.97
CA ASN A 57 -12.43 24.11 2.17
C ASN A 57 -12.11 23.60 0.75
N GLY A 58 -13.03 22.94 0.10
CA GLY A 58 -12.85 22.38 -1.25
C GLY A 58 -12.00 21.09 -1.27
N ILE A 59 -11.74 20.49 -0.11
CA ILE A 59 -10.96 19.25 0.01
C ILE A 59 -11.88 18.14 0.50
N LEU A 60 -11.85 16.99 -0.17
CA LEU A 60 -12.63 15.82 0.22
C LEU A 60 -11.92 15.05 1.34
N PHE A 61 -12.63 14.86 2.43
CA PHE A 61 -12.22 14.02 3.56
C PHE A 61 -13.02 12.72 3.60
N CYS A 62 -12.38 11.64 4.02
CA CYS A 62 -13.05 10.44 4.48
C CYS A 62 -12.84 10.30 5.99
N LYS A 63 -13.89 9.97 6.72
CA LYS A 63 -13.78 9.50 8.11
C LYS A 63 -14.19 8.04 8.19
N VAL A 64 -13.41 7.25 8.94
CA VAL A 64 -13.67 5.84 9.23
C VAL A 64 -13.94 5.72 10.73
N GLY A 65 -15.13 5.24 11.06
CA GLY A 65 -15.58 5.00 12.42
C GLY A 65 -15.56 3.53 12.78
N ILE A 66 -15.18 3.22 14.01
CA ILE A 66 -15.24 1.88 14.59
C ILE A 66 -16.00 1.97 15.91
N ASN A 67 -17.00 1.10 16.09
CA ASN A 67 -17.73 0.97 17.35
C ASN A 67 -16.89 0.14 18.34
N VAL A 68 -16.01 0.82 19.07
CA VAL A 68 -15.14 0.17 20.04
C VAL A 68 -15.90 -0.34 21.26
N GLY A 69 -17.02 0.29 21.61
CA GLY A 69 -17.88 -0.14 22.70
C GLY A 69 -18.53 -1.50 22.42
N ALA A 70 -19.04 -1.71 21.21
CA ALA A 70 -19.59 -3.00 20.80
C ALA A 70 -18.54 -4.13 20.82
N LEU A 71 -17.29 -3.83 20.50
CA LEU A 71 -16.18 -4.80 20.54
C LEU A 71 -15.77 -5.19 21.97
N THR A 72 -16.05 -4.34 22.95
CA THR A 72 -15.72 -4.57 24.37
C THR A 72 -16.93 -5.01 25.20
N GLY A 73 -18.10 -5.13 24.58
CA GLY A 73 -19.36 -5.47 25.27
C GLY A 73 -19.88 -4.33 26.17
N THR A 74 -19.53 -3.10 25.87
CA THR A 74 -19.98 -1.90 26.57
C THR A 74 -21.00 -1.12 25.72
N TYR A 75 -21.35 0.11 26.14
CA TYR A 75 -22.24 0.97 25.39
C TYR A 75 -21.67 1.32 24.02
N ASP A 76 -22.54 1.59 23.03
CA ASP A 76 -22.15 2.04 21.72
C ASP A 76 -21.23 3.27 21.81
N THR A 77 -19.98 3.06 21.47
CA THR A 77 -18.94 4.08 21.49
C THR A 77 -18.20 4.07 20.16
N TRP A 78 -18.48 5.07 19.34
CA TRP A 78 -17.84 5.24 18.05
C TRP A 78 -16.61 6.13 18.16
N VAL A 79 -15.48 5.63 17.73
CA VAL A 79 -14.25 6.40 17.52
C VAL A 79 -14.06 6.63 16.05
N TRP A 80 -13.76 7.86 15.66
CA TRP A 80 -13.60 8.28 14.26
C TRP A 80 -12.19 8.76 14.01
N LYS A 81 -11.66 8.40 12.85
CA LYS A 81 -10.41 8.94 12.32
C LYS A 81 -10.62 9.35 10.88
N SER A 82 -10.11 10.51 10.51
CA SER A 82 -10.30 11.10 9.18
C SER A 82 -8.98 11.50 8.55
N ASP A 83 -8.99 11.55 7.23
CA ASP A 83 -7.90 12.12 6.43
C ASP A 83 -8.47 12.59 5.08
N CYS A 84 -7.72 13.43 4.38
CA CYS A 84 -8.10 13.93 3.06
C CYS A 84 -7.44 13.11 1.93
N GLY A 85 -8.11 13.09 0.79
CA GLY A 85 -7.53 12.60 -0.46
C GLY A 85 -6.64 13.64 -1.13
N SER A 86 -5.83 13.21 -2.06
CA SER A 86 -5.15 14.07 -3.02
C SER A 86 -5.80 13.91 -4.39
N GLU A 87 -5.99 15.01 -5.11
CA GLU A 87 -6.48 14.97 -6.49
C GLU A 87 -5.55 14.12 -7.36
N SER A 88 -6.13 13.22 -8.15
CA SER A 88 -5.40 12.50 -9.19
C SER A 88 -5.79 13.07 -10.57
N ASN A 89 -4.84 13.17 -11.47
CA ASN A 89 -5.04 13.71 -12.82
C ASN A 89 -5.92 12.83 -13.73
N ILE A 90 -6.33 11.65 -13.28
CA ILE A 90 -7.14 10.70 -14.05
C ILE A 90 -8.28 10.21 -13.17
N GLU A 91 -9.54 10.40 -13.60
CA GLU A 91 -10.75 10.12 -12.80
C GLU A 91 -10.70 10.77 -11.40
N ALA A 92 -10.47 12.09 -11.36
CA ALA A 92 -10.15 12.86 -10.17
C ALA A 92 -11.01 12.53 -8.95
N GLN A 93 -12.32 12.57 -9.05
CA GLN A 93 -13.24 12.38 -7.93
C GLN A 93 -13.20 10.98 -7.32
N LYS A 94 -13.18 9.94 -8.17
CA LYS A 94 -13.14 8.55 -7.71
C LYS A 94 -11.79 8.19 -7.09
N GLY A 95 -10.71 8.70 -7.69
CA GLY A 95 -9.35 8.55 -7.18
C GLY A 95 -9.18 9.22 -5.81
N GLU A 96 -9.68 10.46 -5.68
CA GLU A 96 -9.63 11.24 -4.45
C GLU A 96 -10.39 10.57 -3.29
N ALA A 97 -11.63 10.09 -3.53
CA ALA A 97 -12.40 9.39 -2.51
C ALA A 97 -11.72 8.09 -2.05
N SER A 98 -11.14 7.33 -2.99
CA SER A 98 -10.39 6.12 -2.66
C SER A 98 -9.11 6.43 -1.87
N ASP A 99 -8.40 7.50 -2.20
CA ASP A 99 -7.21 7.93 -1.49
C ASP A 99 -7.55 8.41 -0.08
N ALA A 100 -8.58 9.27 0.07
CA ALA A 100 -9.06 9.73 1.37
C ALA A 100 -9.43 8.56 2.30
N PHE A 101 -10.11 7.53 1.79
CA PHE A 101 -10.45 6.34 2.56
C PHE A 101 -9.20 5.55 2.99
N LYS A 102 -8.26 5.28 2.09
CA LYS A 102 -7.01 4.57 2.41
C LYS A 102 -6.20 5.31 3.47
N ARG A 103 -6.17 6.64 3.42
CA ARG A 103 -5.48 7.49 4.40
C ARG A 103 -6.19 7.51 5.76
N ALA A 104 -7.52 7.53 5.78
CA ALA A 104 -8.29 7.38 7.01
C ALA A 104 -8.04 6.00 7.67
N CYS A 105 -7.94 4.92 6.88
CA CYS A 105 -7.55 3.59 7.35
C CYS A 105 -6.10 3.52 7.86
N PHE A 106 -5.18 4.27 7.25
CA PHE A 106 -3.81 4.42 7.75
C PHE A 106 -3.79 5.00 9.18
N ASN A 107 -4.68 5.94 9.50
CA ASN A 107 -4.81 6.48 10.85
C ASN A 107 -5.28 5.44 11.88
N TRP A 108 -5.95 4.38 11.42
CA TRP A 108 -6.28 3.20 12.23
C TRP A 108 -5.14 2.18 12.33
N GLY A 109 -4.07 2.33 11.55
CA GLY A 109 -2.91 1.43 11.53
C GLY A 109 -2.93 0.38 10.42
N ILE A 110 -3.85 0.50 9.45
CA ILE A 110 -3.93 -0.41 8.30
C ILE A 110 -2.98 0.08 7.20
N GLY A 111 -2.09 -0.78 6.73
CA GLY A 111 -1.17 -0.50 5.62
C GLY A 111 -0.05 0.48 5.96
N ARG A 112 0.20 0.78 7.24
CA ARG A 112 1.29 1.69 7.68
C ARG A 112 2.65 1.25 7.23
N GLU A 113 2.87 -0.05 7.09
CA GLU A 113 4.12 -0.64 6.64
C GLU A 113 4.55 -0.15 5.26
N LEU A 114 3.63 0.20 4.36
CA LEU A 114 3.97 0.71 3.03
C LEU A 114 4.78 2.01 3.07
N TYR A 115 4.60 2.83 4.10
CA TYR A 115 5.37 4.08 4.28
C TYR A 115 6.79 3.84 4.77
N THR A 116 7.11 2.60 5.12
CA THR A 116 8.46 2.18 5.54
C THR A 116 9.18 1.40 4.45
N ALA A 117 8.60 1.35 3.25
CA ALA A 117 9.20 0.66 2.10
C ALA A 117 10.57 1.28 1.76
N PRO A 118 11.57 0.45 1.40
CA PRO A 118 12.82 0.97 0.91
C PRO A 118 12.61 1.68 -0.42
N PHE A 119 13.56 2.51 -0.81
CA PHE A 119 13.60 3.05 -2.16
C PHE A 119 13.82 1.90 -3.15
N VAL A 120 12.85 1.69 -4.05
CA VAL A 120 12.87 0.56 -4.98
C VAL A 120 13.33 1.05 -6.36
N TYR A 121 14.58 0.74 -6.67
CA TYR A 121 15.17 0.98 -7.99
C TYR A 121 15.42 -0.36 -8.69
N VAL A 122 14.97 -0.47 -9.95
CA VAL A 122 15.20 -1.62 -10.81
C VAL A 122 16.05 -1.17 -12.00
N PRO A 123 17.25 -1.73 -12.19
CA PRO A 123 18.14 -1.32 -13.28
C PRO A 123 17.61 -1.79 -14.65
N ALA A 124 18.10 -1.17 -15.72
CA ALA A 124 17.62 -1.38 -17.09
C ALA A 124 17.77 -2.81 -17.62
N ASP A 125 18.74 -3.57 -17.13
CA ASP A 125 18.94 -4.99 -17.48
C ASP A 125 17.86 -5.91 -16.86
N LYS A 126 17.05 -5.39 -15.93
CA LYS A 126 15.96 -6.11 -15.23
C LYS A 126 14.57 -5.59 -15.59
N CYS A 127 14.44 -4.72 -16.58
CA CYS A 127 13.15 -4.20 -17.05
C CYS A 127 13.19 -3.81 -18.53
N ASN A 128 12.01 -3.76 -19.17
CA ASN A 128 11.88 -3.37 -20.55
C ASN A 128 11.50 -1.90 -20.63
N ILE A 129 12.46 -1.04 -21.04
CA ILE A 129 12.21 0.39 -21.24
C ILE A 129 12.22 0.68 -22.74
N SER A 130 11.22 1.42 -23.21
CA SER A 130 11.12 1.87 -24.60
C SER A 130 10.58 3.29 -24.65
N ASN A 131 11.29 4.16 -25.33
CA ASN A 131 10.93 5.59 -25.49
C ASN A 131 10.62 6.28 -24.14
N GLY A 132 11.44 6.04 -23.12
CA GLY A 132 11.28 6.62 -21.79
C GLY A 132 10.06 6.09 -21.00
N LYS A 133 9.49 4.95 -21.42
CA LYS A 133 8.35 4.32 -20.74
C LYS A 133 8.64 2.85 -20.42
N CYS A 134 8.11 2.39 -19.32
CA CYS A 134 8.15 0.98 -18.92
C CYS A 134 6.72 0.53 -18.58
N PHE A 135 6.26 -0.51 -19.24
CA PHE A 135 4.93 -1.11 -19.04
C PHE A 135 5.01 -2.50 -18.42
N ASP A 136 6.16 -2.85 -17.87
CA ASP A 136 6.35 -4.14 -17.23
C ASP A 136 5.44 -4.32 -16.02
N LYS A 137 5.03 -5.56 -15.80
CA LYS A 137 4.24 -5.97 -14.64
C LYS A 137 5.18 -6.43 -13.52
N PHE A 138 5.27 -5.63 -12.49
CA PHE A 138 6.01 -5.95 -11.27
C PHE A 138 5.07 -6.48 -10.19
N VAL A 139 5.53 -7.46 -9.40
CA VAL A 139 4.77 -8.09 -8.33
C VAL A 139 5.66 -8.30 -7.11
N VAL A 140 5.12 -8.09 -5.93
CA VAL A 140 5.82 -8.44 -4.68
C VAL A 140 5.86 -9.96 -4.55
N GLU A 141 7.06 -10.53 -4.61
CA GLU A 141 7.26 -11.96 -4.41
C GLU A 141 7.21 -12.33 -2.94
N ARG A 142 7.87 -11.55 -2.10
CA ARG A 142 7.92 -11.74 -0.65
C ARG A 142 8.02 -10.42 0.08
N ILE A 143 7.35 -10.34 1.21
CA ILE A 143 7.48 -9.25 2.16
C ILE A 143 7.67 -9.81 3.57
N LYS A 144 8.50 -9.15 4.36
CA LYS A 144 8.64 -9.40 5.79
C LYS A 144 8.49 -8.09 6.53
N THR A 145 7.62 -8.07 7.53
CA THR A 145 7.35 -6.92 8.39
C THR A 145 7.65 -7.25 9.85
N VAL A 146 8.07 -6.27 10.59
CA VAL A 146 8.24 -6.32 12.05
C VAL A 146 7.72 -5.01 12.62
N ASN A 147 6.74 -5.07 13.52
CA ASN A 147 6.15 -3.88 14.16
C ASN A 147 5.70 -2.82 13.13
N LYS A 148 4.99 -3.23 12.07
CA LYS A 148 4.54 -2.34 10.98
C LYS A 148 5.68 -1.69 10.18
N HIS A 149 6.88 -2.28 10.20
CA HIS A 149 7.99 -1.85 9.36
C HIS A 149 8.38 -2.97 8.41
N ILE A 150 8.55 -2.66 7.14
CA ILE A 150 9.12 -3.59 6.17
C ILE A 150 10.60 -3.78 6.52
N VAL A 151 10.99 -5.03 6.73
CA VAL A 151 12.38 -5.44 7.02
C VAL A 151 12.95 -6.38 5.96
N GLY A 152 12.13 -6.81 5.01
CA GLY A 152 12.54 -7.59 3.86
C GLY A 152 11.54 -7.45 2.72
N LEU A 153 12.03 -7.30 1.50
CA LEU A 153 11.20 -7.14 0.31
C LEU A 153 11.90 -7.76 -0.90
N SER A 154 11.17 -8.56 -1.67
CA SER A 154 11.61 -8.98 -3.01
C SER A 154 10.50 -8.76 -4.02
N ILE A 155 10.89 -8.30 -5.22
CA ILE A 155 9.99 -7.99 -6.33
C ILE A 155 10.47 -8.76 -7.56
N VAL A 156 9.51 -9.30 -8.30
CA VAL A 156 9.72 -9.96 -9.59
C VAL A 156 9.13 -9.13 -10.72
N ASN A 157 9.79 -9.11 -11.86
CA ASN A 157 9.27 -8.58 -13.11
C ASN A 157 8.65 -9.73 -13.93
N MET A 158 7.33 -9.77 -13.97
CA MET A 158 6.59 -10.83 -14.68
C MET A 158 6.66 -10.72 -16.21
N SER A 159 7.11 -9.57 -16.73
CA SER A 159 7.24 -9.32 -18.17
C SER A 159 8.56 -9.82 -18.76
N LEU A 160 9.52 -10.23 -17.94
CA LEU A 160 10.79 -10.80 -18.43
C LEU A 160 10.54 -12.21 -19.00
N LYS A 161 11.03 -12.41 -20.21
CA LYS A 161 10.98 -13.70 -20.93
C LYS A 161 12.16 -14.58 -20.45
N THR A 162 11.94 -15.34 -19.41
CA THR A 162 12.92 -16.31 -18.89
C THR A 162 12.17 -17.50 -18.28
N ASP A 163 12.70 -18.70 -18.49
CA ASP A 163 12.14 -19.93 -17.92
C ASP A 163 12.53 -20.13 -16.45
N ASN A 164 13.58 -19.46 -16.00
CA ASN A 164 14.02 -19.54 -14.61
C ASN A 164 13.32 -18.45 -13.76
N PRO A 165 12.46 -18.82 -12.80
CA PRO A 165 11.79 -17.85 -11.95
C PRO A 165 12.73 -16.93 -11.17
N LYS A 166 13.94 -17.37 -10.85
CA LYS A 166 14.94 -16.56 -10.13
C LYS A 166 15.43 -15.38 -10.97
N ASP A 167 15.48 -15.52 -12.28
CA ASP A 167 15.93 -14.47 -13.19
C ASP A 167 14.89 -13.35 -13.35
N LYS A 168 13.62 -13.63 -13.02
CA LYS A 168 12.57 -12.61 -12.94
C LYS A 168 12.72 -11.68 -11.73
N ARG A 169 13.51 -12.08 -10.73
CA ARG A 169 13.71 -11.26 -9.54
C ARG A 169 14.53 -10.04 -9.88
N CYS A 170 13.91 -8.86 -9.78
CA CYS A 170 14.49 -7.60 -10.17
C CYS A 170 14.90 -6.71 -8.98
N PHE A 171 14.37 -6.99 -7.79
CA PHE A 171 14.71 -6.26 -6.58
C PHE A 171 14.72 -7.19 -5.36
N VAL A 172 15.75 -7.07 -4.53
CA VAL A 172 15.86 -7.76 -3.23
C VAL A 172 16.44 -6.80 -2.22
N TRP A 173 15.76 -6.65 -1.11
CA TRP A 173 16.22 -5.82 -0.01
C TRP A 173 15.94 -6.49 1.34
N LYS A 174 16.88 -6.36 2.25
CA LYS A 174 16.76 -6.79 3.64
C LYS A 174 17.39 -5.72 4.52
N LYS A 175 16.63 -5.25 5.50
CA LYS A 175 17.16 -4.36 6.53
C LYS A 175 18.14 -5.15 7.39
N GLU A 176 19.35 -4.64 7.55
CA GLU A 176 20.26 -5.16 8.57
C GLU A 176 19.65 -4.87 9.93
N VAL A 177 19.26 -5.91 10.63
CA VAL A 177 18.87 -5.80 12.04
C VAL A 177 20.20 -5.88 12.78
N SER A 178 20.66 -4.72 13.27
CA SER A 178 21.73 -4.75 14.27
C SER A 178 21.17 -5.46 15.50
N ASP A 179 21.69 -6.62 15.82
CA ASP A 179 21.49 -7.30 17.10
C ASP A 179 22.13 -6.43 18.22
N ASN A 180 21.47 -5.37 18.57
CA ASN A 180 21.80 -4.60 19.77
C ASN A 180 20.68 -4.84 20.78
N GLY A 181 21.00 -5.76 21.70
CA GLY A 181 20.59 -5.83 23.08
C GLY A 181 19.09 -5.97 23.38
#